data_2f635a2aa03370982f8b19d7339bb0fa
#
_entry.id   2f635a2aa03370982f8b19d7339bb0fa
#
_cell.length_a   1.000
_cell.length_b   1.000
_cell.length_c   1.000
_cell.angle_alpha   90.00
_cell.angle_beta   90.00
_cell.angle_gamma   90.00
#
_symmetry.space_group_name_H-M   'P 1'
#
loop_
_entity.id
_entity.type
_entity.pdbx_description
1 polymer ?
#
loop_
_entity_poly.entity_id
_entity_poly.type
_entity_poly.pdbx_seq_one_letter_code
_entity_poly.pdbx_strand_id
1 'polypeptide(L)'
;MKNSISFLTAISIMSLAMLWSCQKPEMMESSRQGNAINSITASFPGDDSMDNSFAGEIDYENHLITIVFPYNYPLESDIVVTQDRLARIRIQANLENNVLIEPPLLFMDLTRENVITVIDNSAGTRVEYRIMAEIRKSADCELSQFNISSAGLSGVINPDAGTVSLISIEDIGEQQLAEDDIIISHGATISPDPRTAALDYDVAQTFTVIAQNGVDKKEYTVRKSIPDKVPMGMRGNSGTMLWVKGLHEIAGITDPVMVSGIAVTENYVVINERGSSSLVYLNSKTGAVAGTMDISAVSPSRYGNFHATADSDGNILICNATGTNGDNGKIFTIWKASGVDARPEKYIEYMIQSSGMPRYGWEISVQGSLNDDAIITTPVHYDGTPKFARWQVTDGNLVSQTPDIIDLPVTDTGNWANSKWGGDIVYATTEPGGDYFLASHSKDADGARYLFWIAGSDNSVKARGPGAPSNTMLNSVDYAGFNGGSYLIYNYVNTFTWAISASDAVNLYDISSGDGISVKIDVCEPKIYGPTGMGRDPVTVGTSDVDLYVSRNGYYLYAC
;
A
#
# COMPACT_ATOMS: atom_id res chain seq x y z
N MET A 1 -28.56 28.63 -32.50
CA MET A 1 -28.07 29.72 -33.33
C MET A 1 -28.05 31.05 -32.56
N LYS A 2 -27.47 31.11 -31.33
CA LYS A 2 -27.37 32.36 -30.54
C LYS A 2 -26.00 32.57 -29.87
N ASN A 3 -25.02 31.68 -30.07
CA ASN A 3 -23.71 31.81 -29.39
C ASN A 3 -22.53 32.11 -30.34
N SER A 4 -22.78 32.35 -31.63
CA SER A 4 -21.71 32.63 -32.60
C SER A 4 -21.48 34.10 -32.92
N ILE A 5 -22.32 35.01 -32.38
CA ILE A 5 -22.21 36.47 -32.65
C ILE A 5 -21.35 37.19 -31.60
N SER A 6 -21.23 36.64 -30.39
CA SER A 6 -20.41 37.25 -29.32
C SER A 6 -18.90 37.06 -29.50
N PHE A 7 -18.48 36.06 -30.25
CA PHE A 7 -17.04 35.77 -30.43
C PHE A 7 -16.37 36.62 -31.50
N LEU A 8 -17.14 37.01 -32.53
CA LEU A 8 -16.65 37.87 -33.59
C LEU A 8 -16.52 39.34 -33.20
N THR A 9 -17.36 39.81 -32.24
CA THR A 9 -17.27 41.17 -31.72
C THR A 9 -16.09 41.35 -30.76
N ALA A 10 -15.69 40.33 -30.03
CA ALA A 10 -14.54 40.40 -29.14
C ALA A 10 -13.19 40.42 -29.92
N ILE A 11 -13.12 39.72 -31.03
CA ILE A 11 -11.91 39.71 -31.92
C ILE A 11 -11.77 41.05 -32.67
N SER A 12 -12.86 41.72 -33.07
CA SER A 12 -12.81 43.02 -33.70
C SER A 12 -12.39 44.14 -32.75
N ILE A 13 -12.72 44.08 -31.46
CA ILE A 13 -12.30 45.08 -30.49
C ILE A 13 -10.82 44.89 -30.10
N MET A 14 -10.35 43.67 -30.08
CA MET A 14 -8.95 43.37 -29.76
C MET A 14 -8.01 43.72 -30.94
N SER A 15 -8.46 43.64 -32.18
CA SER A 15 -7.67 44.07 -33.36
C SER A 15 -7.65 45.61 -33.53
N LEU A 16 -8.63 46.34 -33.03
CA LEU A 16 -8.63 47.80 -33.07
C LEU A 16 -7.75 48.42 -31.97
N ALA A 17 -7.57 47.73 -30.84
CA ALA A 17 -6.66 48.16 -29.76
C ALA A 17 -5.17 48.00 -30.13
N MET A 18 -4.82 47.11 -31.07
CA MET A 18 -3.45 46.94 -31.52
C MET A 18 -3.01 47.93 -32.60
N LEU A 19 -3.92 48.70 -33.21
CA LEU A 19 -3.59 49.69 -34.22
C LEU A 19 -3.33 51.10 -33.69
N TRP A 20 -3.49 51.33 -32.39
CA TRP A 20 -3.20 52.60 -31.75
C TRP A 20 -1.93 52.62 -30.89
N SER A 21 -1.12 51.59 -30.96
CA SER A 21 0.15 51.49 -30.21
C SER A 21 1.37 51.85 -31.06
N CYS A 22 1.20 52.47 -32.25
CA CYS A 22 2.30 53.13 -32.94
C CYS A 22 2.33 54.62 -32.58
N GLN A 23 2.57 54.91 -31.31
CA GLN A 23 3.19 56.19 -30.99
C GLN A 23 4.65 56.09 -31.50
N LYS A 24 5.04 57.11 -32.32
CA LYS A 24 6.45 57.35 -32.61
C LYS A 24 7.23 57.21 -31.32
N PRO A 25 8.38 56.52 -31.33
CA PRO A 25 9.26 56.61 -30.16
C PRO A 25 9.57 58.08 -30.01
N GLU A 26 9.00 58.71 -28.94
CA GLU A 26 9.62 59.90 -28.41
C GLU A 26 11.05 59.47 -28.17
N MET A 27 11.99 60.16 -28.80
CA MET A 27 13.37 60.07 -28.39
C MET A 27 13.35 60.43 -26.91
N MET A 28 13.36 59.41 -26.03
CA MET A 28 13.80 59.59 -24.68
C MET A 28 15.10 60.34 -24.82
N GLU A 29 15.12 61.62 -24.49
CA GLU A 29 16.37 62.20 -24.04
C GLU A 29 16.89 61.21 -23.02
N SER A 30 17.97 60.52 -23.41
CA SER A 30 18.70 59.71 -22.47
C SER A 30 19.11 60.67 -21.36
N SER A 31 18.35 60.66 -20.28
CA SER A 31 18.95 61.02 -19.00
C SER A 31 20.00 59.96 -18.82
N ARG A 32 21.21 60.29 -19.31
CA ARG A 32 22.43 59.55 -19.03
C ARG A 32 22.75 59.68 -17.53
N GLN A 33 21.98 59.04 -16.71
CA GLN A 33 22.38 58.52 -15.44
C GLN A 33 22.59 57.01 -15.62
N GLY A 34 23.42 56.63 -16.55
CA GLY A 34 24.09 55.35 -16.55
C GLY A 34 25.04 55.38 -15.36
N ASN A 35 24.81 54.49 -14.41
CA ASN A 35 25.71 54.34 -13.28
C ASN A 35 27.05 53.86 -13.85
N ALA A 36 28.12 54.60 -13.58
CA ALA A 36 29.47 54.34 -14.15
C ALA A 36 29.99 52.93 -13.83
N ILE A 37 29.53 52.35 -12.72
CA ILE A 37 29.76 50.93 -12.34
C ILE A 37 28.49 50.15 -12.59
N ASN A 38 28.51 49.12 -13.48
CA ASN A 38 27.38 48.25 -13.70
C ASN A 38 27.26 47.15 -12.65
N SER A 39 28.41 46.57 -12.29
CA SER A 39 28.50 45.57 -11.21
C SER A 39 29.92 45.51 -10.67
N ILE A 40 30.03 45.04 -9.45
CA ILE A 40 31.30 44.70 -8.81
C ILE A 40 31.15 43.30 -8.19
N THR A 41 32.21 42.51 -8.27
CA THR A 41 32.23 41.15 -7.72
C THR A 41 33.54 40.92 -6.99
N ALA A 42 33.50 40.05 -6.00
CA ALA A 42 34.66 39.64 -5.24
C ALA A 42 34.81 38.11 -5.23
N SER A 43 36.03 37.61 -5.15
CA SER A 43 36.30 36.18 -4.96
C SER A 43 37.50 35.95 -4.07
N PHE A 44 37.54 34.78 -3.41
CA PHE A 44 38.72 34.36 -2.68
C PHE A 44 39.86 34.01 -3.64
N PRO A 45 41.13 34.20 -3.24
CA PRO A 45 42.27 33.85 -4.07
C PRO A 45 42.24 32.35 -4.44
N GLY A 46 42.37 32.04 -5.73
CA GLY A 46 42.34 30.67 -6.25
C GLY A 46 40.98 30.23 -6.75
N ASP A 47 39.90 30.97 -6.50
CA ASP A 47 38.57 30.74 -7.07
C ASP A 47 38.39 31.61 -8.31
N ASP A 48 38.81 31.08 -9.45
CA ASP A 48 38.80 31.84 -10.72
C ASP A 48 37.48 31.63 -11.53
N SER A 49 36.54 30.85 -11.02
CA SER A 49 35.22 30.67 -11.67
C SER A 49 34.26 31.80 -11.29
N MET A 50 33.46 32.26 -12.26
CA MET A 50 32.43 33.27 -11.99
C MET A 50 31.35 32.74 -11.02
N ASP A 51 31.17 31.41 -10.95
CA ASP A 51 30.21 30.77 -10.05
C ASP A 51 30.60 30.89 -8.56
N ASN A 52 31.86 31.20 -8.28
CA ASN A 52 32.41 31.37 -6.92
C ASN A 52 32.66 32.84 -6.59
N SER A 53 31.93 33.77 -7.19
CA SER A 53 32.05 35.19 -6.94
C SER A 53 30.89 35.73 -6.11
N PHE A 54 31.19 36.71 -5.25
CA PHE A 54 30.24 37.41 -4.39
C PHE A 54 29.94 38.78 -5.01
N ALA A 55 28.65 39.07 -5.22
CA ALA A 55 28.23 40.36 -5.77
C ALA A 55 28.34 41.46 -4.70
N GLY A 56 28.82 42.63 -5.13
CA GLY A 56 28.78 43.84 -4.30
C GLY A 56 27.45 44.57 -4.47
N GLU A 57 26.81 44.90 -3.38
CA GLU A 57 25.64 45.78 -3.30
C GLU A 57 26.13 47.24 -3.47
N ILE A 58 25.69 47.94 -4.52
CA ILE A 58 26.12 49.29 -4.84
C ILE A 58 25.00 50.28 -4.47
N ASP A 59 25.25 51.09 -3.48
CA ASP A 59 24.45 52.26 -3.14
C ASP A 59 25.02 53.49 -3.86
N TYR A 60 24.39 53.84 -4.97
CA TYR A 60 24.85 54.97 -5.82
C TYR A 60 24.59 56.35 -5.18
N GLU A 61 23.62 56.46 -4.27
CA GLU A 61 23.26 57.71 -3.61
C GLU A 61 24.29 58.05 -2.52
N ASN A 62 24.69 57.04 -1.72
CA ASN A 62 25.65 57.20 -0.63
C ASN A 62 27.08 56.85 -1.03
N HIS A 63 27.31 56.46 -2.30
CA HIS A 63 28.59 56.03 -2.83
C HIS A 63 29.24 54.95 -1.99
N LEU A 64 28.44 53.92 -1.63
CA LEU A 64 28.87 52.80 -0.82
C LEU A 64 28.78 51.50 -1.60
N ILE A 65 29.80 50.67 -1.51
CA ILE A 65 29.81 49.32 -2.06
C ILE A 65 30.01 48.35 -0.91
N THR A 66 29.04 47.51 -0.66
CA THR A 66 29.13 46.48 0.38
C THR A 66 29.24 45.10 -0.29
N ILE A 67 30.34 44.39 -0.05
CA ILE A 67 30.53 43.04 -0.51
C ILE A 67 30.15 42.08 0.63
N VAL A 68 29.11 41.30 0.38
CA VAL A 68 28.59 40.36 1.37
C VAL A 68 29.21 38.98 1.14
N PHE A 69 29.95 38.51 2.14
CA PHE A 69 30.50 37.16 2.17
C PHE A 69 29.63 36.25 3.03
N PRO A 70 29.45 34.98 2.63
CA PRO A 70 28.74 34.00 3.47
C PRO A 70 29.57 33.73 4.74
N TYR A 71 28.90 33.32 5.82
CA TYR A 71 29.56 32.97 7.08
C TYR A 71 30.46 31.73 6.94
N ASN A 72 30.10 30.80 6.07
CA ASN A 72 30.90 29.62 5.75
C ASN A 72 31.34 29.63 4.27
N TYR A 73 32.57 29.27 4.00
CA TYR A 73 33.09 29.14 2.64
C TYR A 73 34.26 28.15 2.55
N PRO A 74 34.24 27.13 1.60
CA PRO A 74 33.20 26.92 0.55
C PRO A 74 31.79 26.82 1.09
N LEU A 75 30.80 27.13 0.27
CA LEU A 75 29.39 26.98 0.65
C LEU A 75 29.11 25.56 1.15
N GLU A 76 28.25 25.42 2.14
CA GLU A 76 27.90 24.14 2.78
C GLU A 76 29.07 23.45 3.50
N SER A 77 30.18 24.19 3.79
CA SER A 77 31.27 23.69 4.60
C SER A 77 31.22 24.29 6.01
N ASP A 78 31.90 23.64 6.98
CA ASP A 78 32.05 24.15 8.34
C ASP A 78 33.18 25.17 8.47
N ILE A 79 33.79 25.58 7.34
CA ILE A 79 34.91 26.51 7.35
C ILE A 79 34.40 27.95 7.45
N VAL A 80 34.53 28.54 8.64
CA VAL A 80 34.10 29.90 8.92
C VAL A 80 34.95 30.91 8.16
N VAL A 81 34.30 31.90 7.56
CA VAL A 81 34.96 33.07 6.97
C VAL A 81 35.31 34.04 8.11
N THR A 82 36.59 34.11 8.45
CA THR A 82 37.11 35.07 9.46
C THR A 82 37.54 36.37 8.80
N GLN A 83 37.66 37.46 9.58
CA GLN A 83 38.13 38.74 9.08
C GLN A 83 39.51 38.61 8.39
N ASP A 84 40.42 37.79 8.93
CA ASP A 84 41.76 37.60 8.35
C ASP A 84 41.73 37.04 6.92
N ARG A 85 40.68 36.23 6.57
CA ARG A 85 40.50 35.73 5.22
C ARG A 85 40.15 36.83 4.21
N LEU A 86 39.65 37.97 4.67
CA LEU A 86 39.31 39.13 3.87
C LEU A 86 40.51 40.05 3.57
N ALA A 87 41.70 39.77 4.11
CA ALA A 87 42.91 40.58 3.93
C ALA A 87 43.42 40.61 2.46
N ARG A 88 42.97 39.64 1.63
CA ARG A 88 43.36 39.59 0.21
C ARG A 88 42.25 39.01 -0.62
N ILE A 89 41.34 39.85 -1.08
CA ILE A 89 40.20 39.49 -1.91
C ILE A 89 40.42 40.01 -3.33
N ARG A 90 40.15 39.17 -4.31
CA ARG A 90 40.14 39.58 -5.72
C ARG A 90 38.86 40.35 -6.01
N ILE A 91 38.98 41.56 -6.56
CA ILE A 91 37.86 42.42 -6.93
C ILE A 91 37.86 42.61 -8.43
N GLN A 92 36.66 42.48 -9.03
CA GLN A 92 36.41 42.75 -10.44
C GLN A 92 35.21 43.69 -10.57
N ALA A 93 35.25 44.59 -11.53
CA ALA A 93 34.13 45.48 -11.82
C ALA A 93 33.80 45.43 -13.32
N ASN A 94 32.50 45.45 -13.59
CA ASN A 94 32.00 45.72 -14.95
C ASN A 94 31.64 47.20 -15.00
N LEU A 95 32.31 47.91 -15.88
CA LEU A 95 32.23 49.37 -15.99
C LEU A 95 31.59 49.76 -17.33
N GLU A 96 30.98 50.95 -17.33
CA GLU A 96 30.58 51.59 -18.59
C GLU A 96 31.79 51.94 -19.46
N ASN A 97 31.56 52.20 -20.75
CA ASN A 97 32.60 52.58 -21.67
C ASN A 97 33.27 53.91 -21.22
N ASN A 98 34.61 53.95 -21.30
CA ASN A 98 35.46 55.08 -20.89
C ASN A 98 35.42 55.40 -19.40
N VAL A 99 35.00 54.48 -18.57
CA VAL A 99 35.10 54.57 -17.10
C VAL A 99 36.35 53.85 -16.59
N LEU A 100 37.05 54.46 -15.65
CA LEU A 100 38.25 53.91 -14.99
C LEU A 100 38.03 53.93 -13.49
N ILE A 101 38.74 53.06 -12.79
CA ILE A 101 38.80 53.06 -11.33
C ILE A 101 40.25 53.25 -10.87
N GLU A 102 40.45 54.15 -9.90
CA GLU A 102 41.70 54.41 -9.21
C GLU A 102 41.58 54.15 -7.70
N PRO A 103 42.48 53.38 -7.06
CA PRO A 103 43.52 52.55 -7.72
C PRO A 103 42.89 51.38 -8.51
N PRO A 104 43.60 50.80 -9.49
CA PRO A 104 43.10 49.67 -10.26
C PRO A 104 42.72 48.51 -9.36
N LEU A 105 41.52 47.93 -9.61
CA LEU A 105 41.01 46.79 -8.89
C LEU A 105 41.75 45.52 -9.27
N LEU A 106 42.33 44.80 -8.36
CA LEU A 106 42.90 43.48 -8.55
C LEU A 106 42.76 42.66 -7.26
N PHE A 107 43.51 43.02 -6.22
CA PHE A 107 43.39 42.47 -4.88
C PHE A 107 43.24 43.61 -3.88
N MET A 108 42.34 43.43 -2.92
CA MET A 108 42.04 44.44 -1.91
C MET A 108 42.00 43.81 -0.53
N ASP A 109 42.48 44.56 0.46
CA ASP A 109 42.34 44.22 1.86
C ASP A 109 40.98 44.73 2.36
N LEU A 110 40.01 43.81 2.44
CA LEU A 110 38.65 44.11 2.92
C LEU A 110 38.47 43.91 4.42
N THR A 111 39.53 43.73 5.18
CA THR A 111 39.48 43.79 6.67
C THR A 111 39.15 45.19 7.17
N ARG A 112 39.22 46.18 6.28
CA ARG A 112 38.98 47.60 6.52
C ARG A 112 38.24 48.23 5.33
N GLU A 113 37.64 49.39 5.58
CA GLU A 113 37.06 50.20 4.52
C GLU A 113 38.16 50.70 3.57
N ASN A 114 37.86 50.64 2.28
CA ASN A 114 38.74 51.17 1.22
C ASN A 114 37.99 52.23 0.42
N VAL A 115 38.74 53.16 -0.16
CA VAL A 115 38.20 54.19 -1.04
C VAL A 115 38.72 53.98 -2.44
N ILE A 116 37.81 54.00 -3.42
CA ILE A 116 38.14 54.01 -4.85
C ILE A 116 37.55 55.25 -5.49
N THR A 117 38.23 55.78 -6.52
CA THR A 117 37.70 56.84 -7.35
C THR A 117 37.28 56.33 -8.68
N VAL A 118 36.03 56.50 -9.02
CA VAL A 118 35.43 56.17 -10.33
C VAL A 118 35.49 57.38 -11.20
N ILE A 119 36.17 57.27 -12.35
CA ILE A 119 36.42 58.35 -13.30
C ILE A 119 35.65 58.05 -14.59
N ASP A 120 34.63 58.80 -14.86
CA ASP A 120 33.93 58.76 -16.14
C ASP A 120 34.51 59.85 -17.07
N ASN A 121 35.31 59.41 -18.01
CA ASN A 121 35.94 60.30 -18.97
C ASN A 121 34.92 60.84 -19.98
N SER A 122 33.79 60.18 -20.16
CA SER A 122 32.73 60.64 -21.07
C SER A 122 31.91 61.77 -20.44
N ALA A 123 31.63 61.68 -19.14
CA ALA A 123 30.91 62.72 -18.40
C ALA A 123 31.85 63.76 -17.74
N GLY A 124 33.17 63.49 -17.69
CA GLY A 124 34.15 64.34 -17.00
C GLY A 124 33.99 64.36 -15.49
N THR A 125 33.41 63.30 -14.90
CA THR A 125 33.13 63.23 -13.46
C THR A 125 34.11 62.32 -12.73
N ARG A 126 34.34 62.61 -11.47
CA ARG A 126 35.11 61.80 -10.53
C ARG A 126 34.28 61.63 -9.27
N VAL A 127 34.01 60.36 -8.91
CA VAL A 127 33.18 60.05 -7.76
C VAL A 127 33.92 59.04 -6.87
N GLU A 128 34.02 59.35 -5.60
CA GLU A 128 34.63 58.45 -4.62
C GLU A 128 33.58 57.49 -4.08
N TYR A 129 33.89 56.19 -4.11
CA TYR A 129 33.08 55.13 -3.49
C TYR A 129 33.86 54.49 -2.36
N ARG A 130 33.18 54.19 -1.26
CA ARG A 130 33.73 53.40 -0.17
C ARG A 130 33.37 51.94 -0.42
N ILE A 131 34.37 51.05 -0.29
CA ILE A 131 34.18 49.60 -0.39
C ILE A 131 34.42 48.99 0.96
N MET A 132 33.46 48.18 1.44
CA MET A 132 33.56 47.43 2.68
C MET A 132 33.05 46.01 2.50
N ALA A 133 33.49 45.11 3.39
CA ALA A 133 33.00 43.75 3.46
C ALA A 133 32.08 43.55 4.66
N GLU A 134 31.08 42.73 4.46
CA GLU A 134 30.22 42.22 5.53
C GLU A 134 30.22 40.67 5.47
N ILE A 135 30.36 40.00 6.63
CA ILE A 135 30.19 38.56 6.75
C ILE A 135 28.79 38.33 7.30
N ARG A 136 27.94 37.69 6.50
CA ARG A 136 26.54 37.52 6.84
C ARG A 136 26.20 36.04 6.95
N LYS A 137 25.51 35.65 8.02
CA LYS A 137 24.93 34.32 8.19
C LYS A 137 23.76 34.15 7.24
N SER A 138 23.54 32.89 6.74
CA SER A 138 22.44 32.60 5.85
C SER A 138 21.07 32.81 6.50
N ALA A 139 20.17 33.36 5.74
CA ALA A 139 18.74 33.47 6.04
C ALA A 139 17.94 32.23 5.62
N ASP A 140 18.56 31.25 4.98
CA ASP A 140 17.91 30.07 4.46
C ASP A 140 17.43 29.15 5.60
N CYS A 141 16.15 28.78 5.55
CA CYS A 141 15.48 27.93 6.54
C CYS A 141 14.58 26.89 5.87
N GLU A 142 15.08 26.28 4.80
CA GLU A 142 14.34 25.28 4.04
C GLU A 142 14.55 23.87 4.60
N LEU A 143 13.49 23.05 4.50
CA LEU A 143 13.51 21.62 4.70
C LEU A 143 13.51 20.97 3.33
N SER A 144 14.57 20.25 2.96
CA SER A 144 14.75 19.62 1.64
C SER A 144 14.51 18.12 1.65
N GLN A 145 14.63 17.47 2.81
CA GLN A 145 14.31 16.06 3.01
C GLN A 145 13.67 15.83 4.37
N PHE A 146 12.67 14.96 4.40
CA PHE A 146 12.05 14.43 5.60
C PHE A 146 11.61 12.98 5.34
N ASN A 147 12.32 12.03 5.90
CA ASN A 147 12.05 10.61 5.76
C ASN A 147 11.80 9.98 7.14
N ILE A 148 11.20 8.80 7.15
CA ILE A 148 11.13 7.90 8.30
C ILE A 148 11.66 6.55 7.81
N SER A 149 12.99 6.40 7.79
CA SER A 149 13.66 5.22 7.23
C SER A 149 13.26 3.94 7.97
N SER A 150 13.01 4.01 9.28
CA SER A 150 12.52 2.89 10.11
C SER A 150 11.19 2.32 9.63
N ALA A 151 10.32 3.18 9.04
CA ALA A 151 9.02 2.81 8.48
C ALA A 151 9.05 2.72 6.94
N GLY A 152 10.19 2.95 6.29
CA GLY A 152 10.31 2.95 4.83
C GLY A 152 9.54 4.08 4.14
N LEU A 153 9.33 5.20 4.82
CA LEU A 153 8.52 6.32 4.32
C LEU A 153 9.40 7.50 3.90
N SER A 154 9.03 8.11 2.78
CA SER A 154 9.60 9.37 2.30
C SER A 154 8.53 10.45 2.31
N GLY A 155 8.84 11.60 2.89
CA GLY A 155 7.93 12.72 2.97
C GLY A 155 7.88 13.53 1.67
N VAL A 156 6.68 13.84 1.22
CA VAL A 156 6.45 14.76 0.10
C VAL A 156 6.36 16.17 0.65
N ILE A 157 7.40 16.96 0.39
CA ILE A 157 7.52 18.33 0.90
C ILE A 157 6.88 19.31 -0.08
N ASN A 158 6.02 20.18 0.43
CA ASN A 158 5.55 21.38 -0.26
C ASN A 158 6.10 22.60 0.49
N PRO A 159 7.19 23.19 -0.01
CA PRO A 159 7.84 24.30 0.68
C PRO A 159 6.98 25.56 0.73
N ASP A 160 6.18 25.84 -0.30
CA ASP A 160 5.31 27.03 -0.34
C ASP A 160 4.20 26.96 0.71
N ALA A 161 3.65 25.78 0.93
CA ALA A 161 2.60 25.54 1.92
C ALA A 161 3.15 25.24 3.33
N GLY A 162 4.46 24.99 3.48
CA GLY A 162 5.06 24.56 4.74
C GLY A 162 4.49 23.20 5.19
N THR A 163 4.31 22.24 4.29
CA THR A 163 3.74 20.93 4.63
C THR A 163 4.60 19.78 4.14
N VAL A 164 4.61 18.70 4.92
CA VAL A 164 5.19 17.41 4.56
C VAL A 164 4.11 16.35 4.67
N SER A 165 3.85 15.62 3.59
CA SER A 165 2.88 14.52 3.57
C SER A 165 3.61 13.19 3.61
N LEU A 166 3.36 12.39 4.65
CA LEU A 166 3.80 11.00 4.79
C LEU A 166 2.68 10.10 4.27
N ILE A 167 2.90 9.50 3.11
CA ILE A 167 1.86 8.66 2.47
C ILE A 167 1.93 7.27 3.07
N SER A 168 0.98 6.93 3.93
CA SER A 168 0.88 5.62 4.57
C SER A 168 -0.57 5.23 4.79
N ILE A 169 -0.90 3.96 4.48
CA ILE A 169 -2.19 3.35 4.80
C ILE A 169 -2.14 2.80 6.22
N GLU A 170 -1.00 2.22 6.60
CA GLU A 170 -0.77 1.65 7.93
C GLU A 170 -0.44 2.74 8.95
N ASP A 171 -0.66 2.46 10.21
CA ASP A 171 -0.22 3.33 11.30
C ASP A 171 1.30 3.43 11.30
N ILE A 172 1.80 4.65 11.47
CA ILE A 172 3.22 4.94 11.52
C ILE A 172 3.75 4.79 12.95
N GLY A 173 2.94 5.23 13.92
CA GLY A 173 3.25 5.20 15.34
C GLY A 173 4.37 6.15 15.74
N GLU A 174 4.95 5.88 16.92
CA GLU A 174 6.08 6.64 17.45
C GLU A 174 7.37 6.26 16.74
N GLN A 175 8.04 7.25 16.13
CA GLN A 175 9.32 7.09 15.44
C GLN A 175 10.31 8.16 15.89
N GLN A 176 11.54 7.75 16.14
CA GLN A 176 12.69 8.64 16.26
C GLN A 176 13.47 8.58 14.96
N LEU A 177 13.73 9.74 14.36
CA LEU A 177 14.35 9.82 13.04
C LEU A 177 15.88 9.62 13.11
N ALA A 178 16.43 9.04 12.06
CA ALA A 178 17.88 8.94 11.88
C ALA A 178 18.47 10.30 11.46
N GLU A 179 19.80 10.45 11.57
CA GLU A 179 20.50 11.69 11.18
C GLU A 179 20.27 12.03 9.71
N ASP A 180 20.30 11.02 8.83
CA ASP A 180 20.15 11.17 7.39
C ASP A 180 18.67 11.25 6.93
N ASP A 181 17.71 11.15 7.85
CA ASP A 181 16.29 11.26 7.52
C ASP A 181 15.86 12.70 7.23
N ILE A 182 16.60 13.68 7.76
CA ILE A 182 16.28 15.10 7.63
C ILE A 182 17.44 15.85 7.00
N ILE A 183 17.11 16.64 5.99
CA ILE A 183 18.05 17.62 5.41
C ILE A 183 17.40 18.99 5.46
N ILE A 184 18.05 19.91 6.15
CA ILE A 184 17.69 21.33 6.25
C ILE A 184 18.81 22.20 5.68
N SER A 185 18.56 23.49 5.47
CA SER A 185 19.56 24.46 5.02
C SER A 185 20.80 24.41 5.90
N HIS A 186 21.98 24.58 5.30
CA HIS A 186 23.27 24.51 6.01
C HIS A 186 23.34 25.52 7.17
N GLY A 187 23.75 25.02 8.31
CA GLY A 187 23.84 25.85 9.54
C GLY A 187 22.50 26.21 10.19
N ALA A 188 21.36 25.77 9.58
CA ALA A 188 20.06 25.91 10.22
C ALA A 188 19.86 24.85 11.32
N THR A 189 18.88 25.08 12.18
CA THR A 189 18.44 24.14 13.22
C THR A 189 16.95 23.84 13.08
N ILE A 190 16.50 22.71 13.62
CA ILE A 190 15.08 22.32 13.61
C ILE A 190 14.57 22.15 15.04
N SER A 191 13.36 22.60 15.34
CA SER A 191 12.76 22.52 16.68
C SER A 191 11.25 22.18 16.60
N PRO A 192 10.75 21.20 17.39
CA PRO A 192 11.56 20.21 18.12
C PRO A 192 12.45 19.39 17.16
N ASP A 193 13.56 18.87 17.64
CA ASP A 193 14.42 18.02 16.82
C ASP A 193 13.94 16.55 16.89
N PRO A 194 13.38 16.01 15.80
CA PRO A 194 12.81 14.67 15.81
C PRO A 194 13.85 13.54 15.83
N ARG A 195 15.15 13.88 15.73
CA ARG A 195 16.26 12.94 15.89
C ARG A 195 16.57 12.67 17.36
N THR A 196 16.12 13.53 18.27
CA THR A 196 16.41 13.43 19.71
C THR A 196 15.32 12.73 20.53
N ALA A 197 14.10 12.61 20.01
CA ALA A 197 12.99 11.98 20.69
C ALA A 197 12.04 11.32 19.69
N ALA A 198 11.39 10.22 20.09
CA ALA A 198 10.33 9.61 19.32
C ALA A 198 9.08 10.49 19.36
N LEU A 199 8.42 10.63 18.19
CA LEU A 199 7.19 11.38 18.01
C LEU A 199 6.17 10.49 17.28
N ASP A 200 4.90 10.64 17.65
CA ASP A 200 3.80 9.93 16.98
C ASP A 200 3.44 10.64 15.66
N TYR A 201 3.65 9.96 14.54
CA TYR A 201 3.39 10.48 13.19
C TYR A 201 2.01 10.11 12.63
N ASP A 202 1.16 9.43 13.40
CA ASP A 202 -0.26 9.29 13.07
C ASP A 202 -1.04 10.58 13.37
N VAL A 203 -0.47 11.46 14.19
CA VAL A 203 -0.96 12.82 14.43
C VAL A 203 -0.02 13.85 13.81
N ALA A 204 -0.57 15.01 13.45
CA ALA A 204 0.21 16.06 12.82
C ALA A 204 1.28 16.62 13.79
N GLN A 205 2.53 16.72 13.31
CA GLN A 205 3.66 17.28 14.03
C GLN A 205 4.07 18.59 13.36
N THR A 206 4.43 19.61 14.16
CA THR A 206 4.90 20.89 13.63
C THR A 206 6.36 21.10 14.04
N PHE A 207 7.17 21.44 13.05
CA PHE A 207 8.60 21.72 13.20
C PHE A 207 8.90 23.13 12.71
N THR A 208 9.78 23.83 13.42
CA THR A 208 10.29 25.14 13.01
C THR A 208 11.74 24.97 12.59
N VAL A 209 12.05 25.24 11.32
CA VAL A 209 13.43 25.37 10.84
C VAL A 209 13.86 26.81 11.05
N ILE A 210 14.97 26.99 11.77
CA ILE A 210 15.52 28.28 12.13
C ILE A 210 16.82 28.46 11.36
N ALA A 211 16.92 29.51 10.56
CA ALA A 211 18.09 29.80 9.74
C ALA A 211 19.38 30.01 10.58
N GLN A 212 20.53 29.93 9.91
CA GLN A 212 21.83 30.14 10.53
C GLN A 212 21.96 31.51 11.25
N ASN A 213 21.27 32.53 10.73
CA ASN A 213 21.26 33.88 11.34
C ASN A 213 20.47 33.95 12.65
N GLY A 214 19.69 32.91 12.99
CA GLY A 214 18.87 32.82 14.20
C GLY A 214 17.62 33.69 14.21
N VAL A 215 17.31 34.38 13.10
CA VAL A 215 16.18 35.31 12.98
C VAL A 215 15.12 34.76 12.06
N ASP A 216 15.52 34.38 10.85
CA ASP A 216 14.60 33.84 9.87
C ASP A 216 14.22 32.41 10.23
N LYS A 217 12.93 32.09 10.05
CA LYS A 217 12.37 30.80 10.40
C LYS A 217 11.21 30.43 9.51
N LYS A 218 11.00 29.13 9.34
CA LYS A 218 9.90 28.57 8.57
C LYS A 218 9.30 27.37 9.30
N GLU A 219 7.98 27.33 9.34
CA GLU A 219 7.24 26.22 9.96
C GLU A 219 6.86 25.18 8.91
N TYR A 220 7.00 23.92 9.29
CA TYR A 220 6.57 22.78 8.50
C TYR A 220 5.65 21.89 9.32
N THR A 221 4.46 21.61 8.79
CA THR A 221 3.54 20.64 9.38
C THR A 221 3.69 19.30 8.67
N VAL A 222 4.17 18.31 9.40
CA VAL A 222 4.30 16.93 8.94
C VAL A 222 3.03 16.18 9.32
N ARG A 223 2.39 15.54 8.34
CA ARG A 223 1.14 14.80 8.57
C ARG A 223 1.08 13.52 7.75
N LYS A 224 0.46 12.50 8.34
CA LYS A 224 0.05 11.31 7.61
C LYS A 224 -0.99 11.69 6.55
N SER A 225 -0.86 11.12 5.38
CA SER A 225 -1.80 11.25 4.28
C SER A 225 -2.15 9.85 3.77
N ILE A 226 -3.44 9.55 3.76
CA ILE A 226 -3.94 8.28 3.24
C ILE A 226 -4.24 8.50 1.76
N PRO A 227 -3.69 7.67 0.84
CA PRO A 227 -3.95 7.80 -0.59
C PRO A 227 -5.42 7.50 -0.91
N ASP A 228 -5.96 8.13 -1.93
CA ASP A 228 -7.30 7.83 -2.42
C ASP A 228 -7.37 6.41 -2.97
N LYS A 229 -8.46 5.70 -2.67
CA LYS A 229 -8.77 4.42 -3.30
C LYS A 229 -9.10 4.65 -4.78
N VAL A 230 -8.85 3.63 -5.61
CA VAL A 230 -9.41 3.63 -6.97
C VAL A 230 -10.94 3.68 -6.89
N PRO A 231 -11.62 4.25 -7.89
CA PRO A 231 -13.08 4.46 -7.81
C PRO A 231 -13.89 3.17 -7.58
N MET A 232 -13.40 2.03 -8.09
CA MET A 232 -14.02 0.73 -7.93
C MET A 232 -12.99 -0.39 -8.12
N GLY A 233 -13.12 -1.45 -7.31
CA GLY A 233 -12.37 -2.69 -7.43
C GLY A 233 -10.87 -2.55 -7.14
N MET A 234 -10.07 -3.41 -7.72
CA MET A 234 -8.62 -3.44 -7.60
C MET A 234 -7.94 -2.55 -8.65
N ARG A 235 -6.79 -1.99 -8.27
CA ARG A 235 -5.91 -1.33 -9.26
C ARG A 235 -5.31 -2.38 -10.19
N GLY A 236 -5.39 -2.16 -11.50
CA GLY A 236 -4.75 -3.05 -12.48
C GLY A 236 -3.26 -3.23 -12.21
N ASN A 237 -2.76 -4.46 -12.36
CA ASN A 237 -1.36 -4.86 -12.15
C ASN A 237 -0.81 -4.54 -10.75
N SER A 238 -1.65 -4.51 -9.72
CA SER A 238 -1.23 -4.25 -8.34
C SER A 238 -0.94 -5.52 -7.52
N GLY A 239 -1.21 -6.69 -8.08
CA GLY A 239 -0.95 -7.97 -7.41
C GLY A 239 0.53 -8.17 -7.16
N THR A 240 0.90 -8.47 -5.93
CA THR A 240 2.27 -8.82 -5.51
C THR A 240 2.22 -10.06 -4.64
N MET A 241 3.16 -10.97 -4.86
CA MET A 241 3.33 -12.11 -3.97
C MET A 241 4.08 -11.68 -2.72
N LEU A 242 3.45 -11.85 -1.56
CA LEU A 242 4.10 -11.52 -0.29
C LEU A 242 5.10 -12.62 0.10
N TRP A 243 4.66 -13.87 0.03
CA TRP A 243 5.51 -15.02 0.36
C TRP A 243 4.94 -16.33 -0.21
N VAL A 244 5.79 -17.34 -0.25
CA VAL A 244 5.44 -18.74 -0.56
C VAL A 244 6.31 -19.66 0.28
N LYS A 245 5.74 -20.73 0.82
CA LYS A 245 6.46 -21.72 1.62
C LYS A 245 5.95 -23.14 1.35
N GLY A 246 6.87 -24.11 1.36
CA GLY A 246 6.50 -25.51 1.39
C GLY A 246 6.01 -25.89 2.80
N LEU A 247 4.89 -26.62 2.89
CA LEU A 247 4.37 -27.05 4.21
C LEU A 247 5.41 -27.78 5.06
N HIS A 248 6.32 -28.53 4.42
CA HIS A 248 7.41 -29.25 5.10
C HIS A 248 8.52 -28.32 5.64
N GLU A 249 8.56 -27.06 5.20
CA GLU A 249 9.51 -26.05 5.68
C GLU A 249 8.96 -25.26 6.89
N ILE A 250 7.68 -25.46 7.19
CA ILE A 250 7.02 -24.75 8.28
C ILE A 250 7.24 -25.49 9.59
N ALA A 251 7.99 -24.88 10.50
CA ALA A 251 8.25 -25.46 11.81
C ALA A 251 6.91 -25.67 12.57
N GLY A 252 6.70 -26.89 13.08
CA GLY A 252 5.51 -27.28 13.82
C GLY A 252 4.46 -28.01 12.97
N ILE A 253 4.54 -28.02 11.64
CA ILE A 253 3.78 -28.96 10.80
C ILE A 253 4.49 -30.32 10.86
N THR A 254 3.76 -31.33 11.31
CA THR A 254 4.33 -32.69 11.53
C THR A 254 4.05 -33.62 10.35
N ASP A 255 2.89 -33.49 9.73
CA ASP A 255 2.50 -34.25 8.54
C ASP A 255 1.79 -33.36 7.51
N PRO A 256 2.50 -32.85 6.51
CA PRO A 256 1.91 -32.01 5.46
C PRO A 256 0.72 -32.64 4.73
N VAL A 257 0.62 -33.99 4.72
CA VAL A 257 -0.50 -34.73 4.12
C VAL A 257 -1.79 -34.56 4.94
N MET A 258 -1.66 -34.19 6.19
CA MET A 258 -2.80 -33.99 7.08
C MET A 258 -3.31 -32.54 7.10
N VAL A 259 -2.65 -31.64 6.39
CA VAL A 259 -3.16 -30.25 6.24
C VAL A 259 -4.41 -30.27 5.35
N SER A 260 -5.49 -29.65 5.81
CA SER A 260 -6.82 -29.72 5.17
C SER A 260 -7.65 -28.44 5.29
N GLY A 261 -7.03 -27.32 5.54
CA GLY A 261 -7.71 -26.04 5.59
C GLY A 261 -6.80 -24.93 6.07
N ILE A 262 -7.14 -23.73 5.71
CA ILE A 262 -6.51 -22.51 6.19
C ILE A 262 -7.57 -21.57 6.76
N ALA A 263 -7.19 -20.76 7.75
CA ALA A 263 -8.03 -19.68 8.23
C ALA A 263 -7.21 -18.39 8.13
N VAL A 264 -7.61 -17.49 7.25
CA VAL A 264 -6.89 -16.23 6.99
C VAL A 264 -7.52 -15.09 7.76
N THR A 265 -6.71 -14.34 8.49
CA THR A 265 -7.10 -13.18 9.27
C THR A 265 -6.20 -11.99 8.90
N GLU A 266 -6.48 -10.81 9.44
CA GLU A 266 -5.66 -9.60 9.22
C GLU A 266 -4.15 -9.85 9.45
N ASN A 267 -3.83 -10.54 10.53
CA ASN A 267 -2.45 -10.69 10.98
C ASN A 267 -1.86 -12.09 10.77
N TYR A 268 -2.71 -13.11 10.58
CA TYR A 268 -2.27 -14.50 10.62
C TYR A 268 -2.93 -15.37 9.56
N VAL A 269 -2.20 -16.39 9.11
CA VAL A 269 -2.70 -17.55 8.38
C VAL A 269 -2.55 -18.75 9.29
N VAL A 270 -3.66 -19.30 9.76
CA VAL A 270 -3.70 -20.51 10.58
C VAL A 270 -3.77 -21.72 9.67
N ILE A 271 -2.93 -22.72 9.91
CA ILE A 271 -2.85 -23.94 9.10
C ILE A 271 -3.45 -25.08 9.89
N ASN A 272 -4.53 -25.66 9.38
CA ASN A 272 -5.19 -26.78 10.02
C ASN A 272 -4.53 -28.12 9.66
N GLU A 273 -3.77 -28.69 10.60
CA GLU A 273 -3.23 -30.05 10.50
C GLU A 273 -4.15 -31.00 11.30
N ARG A 274 -4.81 -31.92 10.59
CA ARG A 274 -5.79 -32.84 11.19
C ARG A 274 -5.18 -33.77 12.22
N GLY A 275 -5.88 -33.92 13.34
CA GLY A 275 -5.45 -34.79 14.45
C GLY A 275 -4.44 -34.15 15.37
N SER A 276 -4.05 -32.90 15.12
CA SER A 276 -3.19 -32.14 16.00
C SER A 276 -3.99 -31.58 17.19
N SER A 277 -3.32 -31.35 18.32
CA SER A 277 -3.88 -30.63 19.49
C SER A 277 -3.56 -29.13 19.47
N SER A 278 -2.77 -28.69 18.50
CA SER A 278 -2.44 -27.28 18.27
C SER A 278 -2.28 -27.02 16.77
N LEU A 279 -2.61 -25.83 16.32
CA LEU A 279 -2.44 -25.39 14.94
C LEU A 279 -1.34 -24.34 14.86
N VAL A 280 -0.46 -24.49 13.87
CA VAL A 280 0.57 -23.48 13.57
C VAL A 280 -0.09 -22.29 12.88
N TYR A 281 0.31 -21.07 13.26
CA TYR A 281 -0.07 -19.88 12.51
C TYR A 281 1.14 -19.06 12.11
N LEU A 282 1.03 -18.47 10.91
CA LEU A 282 2.06 -17.66 10.28
C LEU A 282 1.63 -16.20 10.29
N ASN A 283 2.59 -15.29 10.32
CA ASN A 283 2.32 -13.88 10.06
C ASN A 283 1.84 -13.72 8.60
N SER A 284 0.68 -13.10 8.39
CA SER A 284 0.03 -12.98 7.09
C SER A 284 0.87 -12.22 6.05
N LYS A 285 1.70 -11.26 6.48
CA LYS A 285 2.52 -10.41 5.59
C LYS A 285 3.89 -11.03 5.25
N THR A 286 4.47 -11.81 6.15
CA THR A 286 5.85 -12.32 6.00
C THR A 286 5.96 -13.84 5.86
N GLY A 287 4.90 -14.59 6.16
CA GLY A 287 4.93 -16.03 6.22
C GLY A 287 5.82 -16.60 7.33
N ALA A 288 6.35 -15.79 8.23
CA ALA A 288 7.12 -16.28 9.37
C ALA A 288 6.20 -17.01 10.36
N VAL A 289 6.67 -18.11 10.95
CA VAL A 289 5.94 -18.78 12.04
C VAL A 289 5.81 -17.79 13.20
N ALA A 290 4.58 -17.46 13.57
CA ALA A 290 4.26 -16.52 14.64
C ALA A 290 3.91 -17.23 15.95
N GLY A 291 3.40 -18.46 15.89
CA GLY A 291 3.07 -19.23 17.09
C GLY A 291 2.24 -20.49 16.80
N THR A 292 1.64 -21.00 17.87
CA THR A 292 0.73 -22.14 17.83
C THR A 292 -0.53 -21.83 18.62
N MET A 293 -1.70 -22.13 18.04
CA MET A 293 -3.01 -22.00 18.66
C MET A 293 -3.37 -23.31 19.40
N ASP A 294 -3.77 -23.22 20.67
CA ASP A 294 -4.23 -24.38 21.45
C ASP A 294 -5.66 -24.77 21.03
N ILE A 295 -5.79 -25.94 20.42
CA ILE A 295 -7.08 -26.54 20.07
C ILE A 295 -7.38 -27.81 20.88
N SER A 296 -6.80 -27.97 22.06
CA SER A 296 -7.03 -29.13 22.92
C SER A 296 -8.48 -29.32 23.35
N ALA A 297 -9.33 -28.30 23.21
CA ALA A 297 -10.80 -28.38 23.44
C ALA A 297 -11.52 -29.11 22.29
N VAL A 298 -10.90 -29.18 21.11
CA VAL A 298 -11.42 -29.92 19.93
C VAL A 298 -11.06 -31.39 20.10
N SER A 299 -11.91 -32.31 19.65
CA SER A 299 -11.65 -33.76 19.76
C SER A 299 -10.33 -34.12 19.04
N PRO A 300 -9.35 -34.74 19.73
CA PRO A 300 -8.04 -35.03 19.15
C PRO A 300 -8.08 -36.30 18.29
N SER A 301 -8.87 -36.31 17.22
CA SER A 301 -8.90 -37.41 16.27
C SER A 301 -8.59 -36.90 14.85
N ARG A 302 -8.19 -37.80 13.95
CA ARG A 302 -7.96 -37.49 12.53
C ARG A 302 -9.15 -36.74 11.87
N TYR A 303 -10.34 -36.89 12.43
CA TYR A 303 -11.58 -36.28 11.95
C TYR A 303 -12.14 -35.23 12.92
N GLY A 304 -11.46 -34.97 14.01
CA GLY A 304 -11.92 -34.05 15.05
C GLY A 304 -11.74 -32.59 14.70
N ASN A 305 -10.59 -32.22 14.14
CA ASN A 305 -10.32 -30.93 13.52
C ASN A 305 -10.09 -31.15 12.04
N PHE A 306 -11.18 -31.31 11.27
CA PHE A 306 -11.04 -31.70 9.87
C PHE A 306 -10.79 -30.51 8.97
N HIS A 307 -11.47 -29.40 9.16
CA HIS A 307 -11.32 -28.18 8.40
C HIS A 307 -11.32 -26.94 9.32
N ALA A 308 -10.71 -25.85 8.87
CA ALA A 308 -10.73 -24.57 9.55
C ALA A 308 -10.87 -23.44 8.53
N THR A 309 -11.59 -22.38 8.89
CA THR A 309 -11.75 -21.14 8.14
C THR A 309 -11.83 -19.96 9.11
N ALA A 310 -11.81 -18.72 8.63
CA ALA A 310 -12.03 -17.53 9.42
C ALA A 310 -13.09 -16.62 8.82
N ASP A 311 -13.79 -15.89 9.70
CA ASP A 311 -14.71 -14.84 9.28
C ASP A 311 -14.00 -13.51 9.03
N SER A 312 -14.74 -12.51 8.56
CA SER A 312 -14.20 -11.18 8.24
C SER A 312 -13.62 -10.43 9.46
N ASP A 313 -13.99 -10.80 10.68
CA ASP A 313 -13.46 -10.22 11.92
C ASP A 313 -12.26 -10.98 12.51
N GLY A 314 -11.90 -12.12 11.90
CA GLY A 314 -10.81 -12.97 12.34
C GLY A 314 -11.20 -13.97 13.43
N ASN A 315 -12.50 -14.25 13.62
CA ASN A 315 -12.93 -15.41 14.38
C ASN A 315 -12.60 -16.68 13.60
N ILE A 316 -12.01 -17.66 14.25
CA ILE A 316 -11.58 -18.92 13.65
C ILE A 316 -12.63 -19.99 13.94
N LEU A 317 -13.10 -20.63 12.89
CA LEU A 317 -13.98 -21.80 12.98
C LEU A 317 -13.19 -23.06 12.67
N ILE A 318 -13.41 -24.10 13.47
CA ILE A 318 -12.82 -25.43 13.29
C ILE A 318 -13.97 -26.43 13.32
N CYS A 319 -14.03 -27.37 12.39
CA CYS A 319 -15.07 -28.40 12.40
C CYS A 319 -14.51 -29.81 12.40
N ASN A 320 -15.33 -30.78 12.85
CA ASN A 320 -15.09 -32.19 12.65
C ASN A 320 -15.70 -32.69 11.33
N ALA A 321 -15.17 -33.77 10.79
CA ALA A 321 -15.83 -34.52 9.71
C ALA A 321 -16.68 -35.67 10.29
N THR A 322 -17.89 -35.87 9.74
CA THR A 322 -18.81 -36.93 10.14
C THR A 322 -18.87 -38.05 9.10
N GLY A 323 -19.58 -39.14 9.40
CA GLY A 323 -19.82 -40.23 8.46
C GLY A 323 -18.60 -41.11 8.16
N THR A 324 -17.57 -41.04 9.01
CA THR A 324 -16.35 -41.85 8.90
C THR A 324 -16.41 -43.03 9.87
N ASN A 325 -15.83 -44.15 9.48
CA ASN A 325 -15.84 -45.36 10.33
C ASN A 325 -15.15 -45.08 11.68
N GLY A 326 -15.93 -45.09 12.75
CA GLY A 326 -15.44 -45.11 14.12
C GLY A 326 -15.45 -43.80 14.90
N ASP A 327 -15.63 -42.65 14.23
CA ASP A 327 -15.58 -41.35 14.92
C ASP A 327 -16.92 -40.62 14.88
N ASN A 328 -17.39 -40.21 16.06
CA ASN A 328 -18.51 -39.30 16.33
C ASN A 328 -19.77 -39.38 15.44
N GLY A 329 -19.81 -40.29 14.53
CA GLY A 329 -20.77 -40.80 13.60
C GLY A 329 -21.84 -39.85 13.09
N LYS A 330 -22.56 -39.20 14.01
CA LYS A 330 -23.74 -38.38 13.70
C LYS A 330 -23.76 -37.01 14.36
N ILE A 331 -22.69 -36.61 15.03
CA ILE A 331 -22.63 -35.27 15.61
C ILE A 331 -21.66 -34.42 14.79
N PHE A 332 -22.19 -33.43 14.12
CA PHE A 332 -21.39 -32.40 13.48
C PHE A 332 -21.18 -31.24 14.46
N THR A 333 -19.94 -30.83 14.65
CA THR A 333 -19.58 -29.77 15.57
C THR A 333 -18.69 -28.75 14.90
N ILE A 334 -18.98 -27.47 15.10
CA ILE A 334 -18.11 -26.35 14.79
C ILE A 334 -17.71 -25.71 16.12
N TRP A 335 -16.41 -25.51 16.30
CA TRP A 335 -15.84 -24.72 17.39
C TRP A 335 -15.47 -23.35 16.87
N LYS A 336 -15.67 -22.30 17.68
CA LYS A 336 -15.31 -20.92 17.41
C LYS A 336 -14.25 -20.45 18.40
N ALA A 337 -13.23 -19.75 17.89
CA ALA A 337 -12.28 -18.97 18.69
C ALA A 337 -12.25 -17.53 18.20
N SER A 338 -12.13 -16.55 19.09
CA SER A 338 -12.08 -15.12 18.73
C SER A 338 -10.70 -14.66 18.22
N GLY A 339 -9.83 -15.58 17.87
CA GLY A 339 -8.48 -15.36 17.34
C GLY A 339 -7.53 -16.47 17.78
N VAL A 340 -6.27 -16.38 17.38
CA VAL A 340 -5.23 -17.42 17.61
C VAL A 340 -4.88 -17.63 19.08
N ASP A 341 -5.09 -16.64 19.93
CA ASP A 341 -4.81 -16.69 21.37
C ASP A 341 -6.00 -17.20 22.20
N ALA A 342 -7.17 -17.33 21.57
CA ALA A 342 -8.38 -17.78 22.22
C ALA A 342 -8.53 -19.30 22.11
N ARG A 343 -9.01 -19.93 23.21
CA ARG A 343 -9.34 -21.34 23.18
C ARG A 343 -10.67 -21.56 22.46
N PRO A 344 -10.76 -22.52 21.49
CA PRO A 344 -12.00 -22.81 20.78
C PRO A 344 -13.09 -23.32 21.74
N GLU A 345 -14.31 -22.79 21.57
CA GLU A 345 -15.50 -23.22 22.28
C GLU A 345 -16.53 -23.79 21.28
N LYS A 346 -17.35 -24.74 21.74
CA LYS A 346 -18.42 -25.28 20.88
C LYS A 346 -19.39 -24.17 20.51
N TYR A 347 -19.56 -23.96 19.22
CA TYR A 347 -20.43 -22.93 18.64
C TYR A 347 -21.68 -23.56 18.00
N ILE A 348 -21.50 -24.61 17.19
CA ILE A 348 -22.57 -25.40 16.60
C ILE A 348 -22.38 -26.85 17.04
N GLU A 349 -23.47 -27.50 17.49
CA GLU A 349 -23.52 -28.95 17.73
C GLU A 349 -24.82 -29.48 17.13
N TYR A 350 -24.72 -30.17 16.00
CA TYR A 350 -25.87 -30.68 15.25
C TYR A 350 -25.89 -32.19 15.20
N MET A 351 -26.97 -32.79 15.72
CA MET A 351 -27.23 -34.22 15.64
C MET A 351 -27.89 -34.52 14.27
N ILE A 352 -27.18 -35.21 13.40
CA ILE A 352 -27.64 -35.56 12.06
C ILE A 352 -28.79 -36.56 12.17
N GLN A 353 -29.96 -36.20 11.61
CA GLN A 353 -31.19 -36.99 11.73
C GLN A 353 -31.40 -38.06 10.64
N SER A 354 -30.53 -38.07 9.63
CA SER A 354 -30.59 -39.03 8.51
C SER A 354 -30.35 -40.47 8.97
N SER A 355 -31.08 -41.43 8.38
CA SER A 355 -30.86 -42.86 8.58
C SER A 355 -29.57 -43.39 7.94
N GLY A 356 -29.01 -42.63 6.97
CA GLY A 356 -27.70 -42.87 6.37
C GLY A 356 -26.55 -42.41 7.27
N MET A 357 -25.38 -42.34 6.71
CA MET A 357 -24.19 -41.75 7.33
C MET A 357 -23.70 -40.59 6.45
N PRO A 358 -24.48 -39.49 6.35
CA PRO A 358 -24.07 -38.36 5.57
C PRO A 358 -22.81 -37.73 6.16
N ARG A 359 -21.99 -37.17 5.28
CA ARG A 359 -20.71 -36.54 5.65
C ARG A 359 -20.86 -35.05 5.60
N TYR A 360 -20.61 -34.44 6.74
CA TYR A 360 -20.50 -33.00 6.97
C TYR A 360 -19.05 -32.66 7.29
N GLY A 361 -18.64 -31.41 7.09
CA GLY A 361 -17.40 -30.87 7.60
C GLY A 361 -16.13 -31.26 6.83
N TRP A 362 -16.30 -31.68 5.57
CA TRP A 362 -15.14 -31.85 4.68
C TRP A 362 -14.56 -30.50 4.24
N GLU A 363 -15.42 -29.52 4.10
CA GLU A 363 -15.15 -28.11 3.95
C GLU A 363 -16.19 -27.36 4.80
N ILE A 364 -15.84 -26.20 5.32
CA ILE A 364 -16.75 -25.20 5.87
C ILE A 364 -16.33 -23.84 5.34
N SER A 365 -17.30 -23.02 4.99
CA SER A 365 -17.06 -21.63 4.59
C SER A 365 -17.90 -20.71 5.46
N VAL A 366 -17.46 -19.49 5.65
CA VAL A 366 -18.18 -18.44 6.37
C VAL A 366 -18.13 -17.15 5.58
N GLN A 367 -19.30 -16.56 5.35
CA GLN A 367 -19.44 -15.25 4.74
C GLN A 367 -19.97 -14.27 5.76
N GLY A 368 -19.30 -13.13 5.93
CA GLY A 368 -19.65 -12.08 6.91
C GLY A 368 -18.91 -12.19 8.23
N SER A 369 -19.46 -11.61 9.28
CA SER A 369 -18.89 -11.57 10.63
C SER A 369 -19.73 -12.35 11.62
N LEU A 370 -19.12 -13.23 12.39
CA LEU A 370 -19.80 -13.95 13.50
C LEU A 370 -20.10 -13.04 14.70
N ASN A 371 -19.68 -11.78 14.65
CA ASN A 371 -20.02 -10.76 15.64
C ASN A 371 -21.18 -9.86 15.16
N ASP A 372 -21.64 -10.05 13.91
CA ASP A 372 -22.73 -9.32 13.26
C ASP A 372 -23.58 -10.32 12.47
N ASP A 373 -23.69 -10.17 11.14
CA ASP A 373 -24.40 -11.10 10.28
C ASP A 373 -23.41 -12.02 9.55
N ALA A 374 -23.73 -13.33 9.51
CA ALA A 374 -22.94 -14.30 8.78
C ALA A 374 -23.76 -15.49 8.29
N ILE A 375 -23.27 -16.12 7.23
CA ILE A 375 -23.72 -17.43 6.79
C ILE A 375 -22.57 -18.42 6.87
N ILE A 376 -22.82 -19.58 7.49
CA ILE A 376 -21.89 -20.69 7.56
C ILE A 376 -22.44 -21.82 6.70
N THR A 377 -21.61 -22.44 5.88
CA THR A 377 -21.99 -23.52 4.98
C THR A 377 -21.09 -24.75 5.13
N THR A 378 -21.62 -25.89 4.82
CA THR A 378 -20.84 -27.13 4.58
C THR A 378 -21.57 -28.03 3.60
N PRO A 379 -20.89 -28.61 2.61
CA PRO A 379 -21.49 -29.60 1.72
C PRO A 379 -21.88 -30.87 2.48
N VAL A 380 -22.96 -31.52 2.04
CA VAL A 380 -23.44 -32.78 2.60
C VAL A 380 -23.26 -33.90 1.57
N HIS A 381 -22.41 -34.86 1.89
CA HIS A 381 -22.10 -36.00 1.03
C HIS A 381 -22.78 -37.28 1.51
N TYR A 382 -22.97 -38.27 0.63
CA TYR A 382 -23.59 -39.56 0.95
C TYR A 382 -25.00 -39.48 1.50
N ASP A 383 -25.83 -38.54 1.03
CA ASP A 383 -27.22 -38.39 1.46
C ASP A 383 -28.25 -38.38 0.28
N GLY A 384 -27.95 -39.11 -0.78
CA GLY A 384 -28.89 -39.39 -1.88
C GLY A 384 -28.97 -38.33 -2.98
N THR A 385 -29.02 -37.04 -2.64
CA THR A 385 -29.05 -35.90 -3.58
C THR A 385 -28.00 -34.86 -3.22
N PRO A 386 -27.51 -34.07 -4.17
CA PRO A 386 -26.61 -32.97 -3.89
C PRO A 386 -27.28 -31.94 -3.02
N LYS A 387 -26.69 -31.63 -1.89
CA LYS A 387 -27.20 -30.65 -0.93
C LYS A 387 -26.08 -30.09 -0.04
N PHE A 388 -26.37 -28.98 0.62
CA PHE A 388 -25.50 -28.44 1.64
C PHE A 388 -26.32 -28.00 2.84
N ALA A 389 -25.63 -27.89 3.97
CA ALA A 389 -26.16 -27.34 5.20
C ALA A 389 -25.75 -25.89 5.35
N ARG A 390 -26.69 -25.06 5.82
CA ARG A 390 -26.50 -23.62 6.03
C ARG A 390 -26.97 -23.23 7.41
N TRP A 391 -26.12 -22.50 8.14
CA TRP A 391 -26.47 -21.82 9.39
C TRP A 391 -26.42 -20.31 9.17
N GLN A 392 -27.28 -19.59 9.87
CA GLN A 392 -27.36 -18.15 9.85
C GLN A 392 -26.97 -17.59 11.23
N VAL A 393 -26.20 -16.51 11.22
CA VAL A 393 -25.91 -15.66 12.36
C VAL A 393 -26.55 -14.30 12.08
N THR A 394 -27.22 -13.72 13.07
CA THR A 394 -27.84 -12.39 12.97
C THR A 394 -27.53 -11.62 14.23
N ASP A 395 -27.06 -10.38 14.09
CA ASP A 395 -26.62 -9.53 15.20
C ASP A 395 -25.67 -10.28 16.16
N GLY A 396 -24.75 -11.07 15.63
CA GLY A 396 -23.77 -11.86 16.39
C GLY A 396 -24.34 -13.11 17.07
N ASN A 397 -25.60 -13.47 16.84
CA ASN A 397 -26.26 -14.61 17.46
C ASN A 397 -26.56 -15.71 16.43
N LEU A 398 -26.16 -16.93 16.73
CA LEU A 398 -26.53 -18.09 15.93
C LEU A 398 -28.05 -18.30 15.99
N VAL A 399 -28.71 -18.25 14.85
CA VAL A 399 -30.19 -18.32 14.76
C VAL A 399 -30.71 -19.71 15.21
N SER A 400 -30.00 -20.78 14.85
CA SER A 400 -30.40 -22.15 15.18
C SER A 400 -29.20 -23.09 15.18
N GLN A 401 -29.22 -24.08 16.06
CA GLN A 401 -28.27 -25.21 16.04
C GLN A 401 -28.55 -26.18 14.88
N THR A 402 -29.82 -26.22 14.42
CA THR A 402 -30.23 -27.04 13.27
C THR A 402 -30.07 -26.22 11.99
N PRO A 403 -29.37 -26.75 10.98
CA PRO A 403 -29.18 -26.03 9.74
C PRO A 403 -30.42 -26.08 8.83
N ASP A 404 -30.52 -25.14 7.92
CA ASP A 404 -31.29 -25.28 6.72
C ASP A 404 -30.57 -26.24 5.77
N ILE A 405 -31.28 -27.19 5.19
CA ILE A 405 -30.74 -28.09 4.16
C ILE A 405 -31.21 -27.62 2.81
N ILE A 406 -30.26 -27.25 1.95
CA ILE A 406 -30.53 -26.72 0.62
C ILE A 406 -30.24 -27.79 -0.42
N ASP A 407 -31.27 -28.24 -1.12
CA ASP A 407 -31.15 -29.18 -2.26
C ASP A 407 -30.73 -28.45 -3.53
N LEU A 408 -29.80 -29.05 -4.28
CA LEU A 408 -29.29 -28.53 -5.53
C LEU A 408 -29.82 -29.30 -6.74
N PRO A 409 -29.97 -28.66 -7.91
CA PRO A 409 -30.40 -29.35 -9.14
C PRO A 409 -29.34 -30.37 -9.57
N VAL A 410 -29.68 -31.66 -9.50
CA VAL A 410 -28.74 -32.76 -9.84
C VAL A 410 -28.27 -32.70 -11.30
N THR A 411 -29.15 -32.29 -12.20
CA THR A 411 -28.86 -32.24 -13.65
C THR A 411 -27.88 -31.13 -14.00
N ASP A 412 -27.90 -30.04 -13.24
CA ASP A 412 -27.16 -28.84 -13.58
C ASP A 412 -25.79 -28.75 -12.85
N THR A 413 -25.74 -29.25 -11.62
CA THR A 413 -24.55 -29.10 -10.76
C THR A 413 -23.76 -30.38 -10.53
N GLY A 414 -24.22 -31.49 -11.11
CA GLY A 414 -23.64 -32.82 -10.90
C GLY A 414 -24.06 -33.46 -9.58
N ASN A 415 -23.97 -34.77 -9.52
CA ASN A 415 -24.38 -35.54 -8.36
C ASN A 415 -23.22 -35.90 -7.45
N TRP A 416 -22.92 -35.09 -6.48
CA TRP A 416 -21.91 -35.40 -5.46
C TRP A 416 -22.40 -36.27 -4.32
N ALA A 417 -23.70 -36.62 -4.28
CA ALA A 417 -24.26 -37.44 -3.23
C ALA A 417 -23.52 -38.78 -3.05
N ASN A 418 -22.94 -39.30 -4.10
CA ASN A 418 -22.09 -40.48 -4.08
C ASN A 418 -20.60 -40.20 -4.02
N SER A 419 -20.20 -38.93 -4.02
CA SER A 419 -18.81 -38.54 -3.83
C SER A 419 -18.40 -38.76 -2.38
N LYS A 420 -17.19 -39.25 -2.19
CA LYS A 420 -16.67 -39.48 -0.83
C LYS A 420 -16.16 -38.24 -0.16
N TRP A 421 -15.90 -37.19 -0.92
CA TRP A 421 -15.26 -35.95 -0.52
C TRP A 421 -15.50 -34.85 -1.55
N GLY A 422 -15.27 -33.65 -1.07
CA GLY A 422 -14.94 -32.48 -1.87
C GLY A 422 -16.11 -31.77 -2.53
N GLY A 423 -16.01 -30.50 -2.40
CA GLY A 423 -16.87 -29.46 -2.84
C GLY A 423 -17.00 -28.44 -1.73
N ASP A 424 -17.18 -27.22 -2.13
CA ASP A 424 -17.28 -26.09 -1.22
C ASP A 424 -18.36 -25.13 -1.69
N ILE A 425 -18.99 -24.42 -0.74
CA ILE A 425 -20.04 -23.46 -1.01
C ILE A 425 -19.76 -22.20 -0.18
N VAL A 426 -19.67 -21.07 -0.88
CA VAL A 426 -19.57 -19.75 -0.24
C VAL A 426 -20.67 -18.82 -0.74
N TYR A 427 -21.28 -18.07 0.15
CA TYR A 427 -22.25 -17.04 -0.20
C TYR A 427 -21.57 -15.75 -0.63
N ALA A 428 -22.23 -14.97 -1.50
CA ALA A 428 -21.79 -13.63 -1.87
C ALA A 428 -22.22 -12.57 -0.84
N THR A 429 -23.22 -12.89 -0.03
CA THR A 429 -23.80 -11.98 0.98
C THR A 429 -24.12 -12.74 2.26
N THR A 430 -24.50 -12.04 3.31
CA THR A 430 -24.99 -12.63 4.58
C THR A 430 -26.49 -12.94 4.55
N GLU A 431 -27.15 -12.72 3.40
CA GLU A 431 -28.58 -12.96 3.24
C GLU A 431 -28.85 -14.40 2.78
N PRO A 432 -29.80 -15.13 3.41
CA PRO A 432 -30.14 -16.51 3.04
C PRO A 432 -30.63 -16.70 1.59
N GLY A 433 -31.22 -15.66 1.00
CA GLY A 433 -31.65 -15.63 -0.42
C GLY A 433 -30.58 -15.07 -1.35
N GLY A 434 -29.40 -14.75 -0.84
CA GLY A 434 -28.29 -14.22 -1.63
C GLY A 434 -27.69 -15.28 -2.56
N ASP A 435 -27.03 -14.81 -3.59
CA ASP A 435 -26.29 -15.68 -4.50
C ASP A 435 -25.15 -16.41 -3.80
N TYR A 436 -24.78 -17.56 -4.30
CA TYR A 436 -23.66 -18.34 -3.78
C TYR A 436 -22.88 -19.05 -4.89
N PHE A 437 -21.68 -19.46 -4.56
CA PHE A 437 -20.76 -20.14 -5.45
C PHE A 437 -20.52 -21.57 -4.96
N LEU A 438 -20.39 -22.47 -5.93
CA LEU A 438 -20.24 -23.89 -5.68
C LEU A 438 -19.04 -24.43 -6.46
N ALA A 439 -18.04 -24.92 -5.75
CA ALA A 439 -17.00 -25.78 -6.29
C ALA A 439 -17.39 -27.23 -6.08
N SER A 440 -17.38 -28.06 -7.13
CA SER A 440 -17.82 -29.45 -7.04
C SER A 440 -16.81 -30.44 -7.59
N HIS A 441 -16.58 -31.52 -6.85
CA HIS A 441 -15.83 -32.68 -7.33
C HIS A 441 -16.60 -33.51 -8.39
N SER A 442 -17.89 -33.38 -8.42
CA SER A 442 -18.73 -34.19 -9.33
C SER A 442 -18.82 -33.57 -10.72
N LYS A 443 -18.99 -34.42 -11.71
CA LYS A 443 -19.28 -34.02 -13.08
C LYS A 443 -20.73 -33.66 -13.22
N ASP A 444 -21.02 -32.62 -13.98
CA ASP A 444 -22.38 -32.31 -14.43
C ASP A 444 -22.91 -33.28 -15.50
N ALA A 445 -24.07 -32.98 -16.04
CA ALA A 445 -24.68 -33.78 -17.10
C ALA A 445 -23.82 -33.87 -18.36
N ASP A 446 -23.04 -32.87 -18.66
CA ASP A 446 -22.13 -32.82 -19.81
C ASP A 446 -20.81 -33.55 -19.56
N GLY A 447 -20.62 -34.08 -18.37
CA GLY A 447 -19.39 -34.80 -17.96
C GLY A 447 -18.23 -33.92 -17.61
N ALA A 448 -18.46 -32.63 -17.42
CA ALA A 448 -17.45 -31.63 -17.01
C ALA A 448 -17.62 -31.24 -15.54
N ARG A 449 -16.62 -30.59 -14.99
CA ARG A 449 -16.60 -29.98 -13.65
C ARG A 449 -16.46 -28.49 -13.80
N TYR A 450 -17.44 -27.76 -13.28
CA TYR A 450 -17.49 -26.31 -13.35
C TYR A 450 -17.56 -25.71 -11.95
N LEU A 451 -17.07 -24.50 -11.82
CA LEU A 451 -17.48 -23.60 -10.76
C LEU A 451 -18.85 -23.02 -11.14
N PHE A 452 -19.80 -23.05 -10.23
CA PHE A 452 -21.16 -22.57 -10.48
C PHE A 452 -21.43 -21.31 -9.68
N TRP A 453 -22.10 -20.37 -10.32
CA TRP A 453 -22.78 -19.26 -9.69
C TRP A 453 -24.26 -19.55 -9.63
N ILE A 454 -24.80 -19.62 -8.42
CA ILE A 454 -26.17 -20.04 -8.16
C ILE A 454 -26.98 -18.85 -7.65
N ALA A 455 -28.19 -18.67 -8.17
CA ALA A 455 -29.13 -17.70 -7.63
C ALA A 455 -29.72 -18.25 -6.32
N GLY A 456 -29.51 -17.58 -5.22
CA GLY A 456 -30.00 -18.02 -3.91
C GLY A 456 -31.52 -17.95 -3.75
N SER A 457 -32.21 -17.21 -4.62
CA SER A 457 -33.66 -17.05 -4.58
C SER A 457 -34.43 -18.32 -4.96
N ASP A 458 -33.88 -19.16 -5.87
CA ASP A 458 -34.52 -20.37 -6.38
C ASP A 458 -33.57 -21.55 -6.60
N ASN A 459 -32.30 -21.38 -6.23
CA ASN A 459 -31.20 -22.33 -6.40
C ASN A 459 -30.92 -22.71 -7.87
N SER A 460 -31.25 -21.84 -8.82
CA SER A 460 -30.95 -22.04 -10.25
C SER A 460 -29.51 -21.61 -10.59
N VAL A 461 -28.94 -22.27 -11.61
CA VAL A 461 -27.60 -21.90 -12.10
C VAL A 461 -27.67 -20.58 -12.89
N LYS A 462 -27.07 -19.53 -12.40
CA LYS A 462 -26.91 -18.24 -13.10
C LYS A 462 -25.80 -18.28 -14.14
N ALA A 463 -24.66 -18.83 -13.74
CA ALA A 463 -23.51 -18.92 -14.62
C ALA A 463 -22.62 -20.12 -14.28
N ARG A 464 -21.86 -20.55 -15.27
CA ARG A 464 -20.78 -21.54 -15.12
C ARG A 464 -19.44 -20.86 -15.36
N GLY A 465 -18.49 -21.13 -14.52
CA GLY A 465 -17.11 -20.72 -14.73
C GLY A 465 -16.41 -21.60 -15.78
N PRO A 466 -15.13 -21.36 -16.02
CA PRO A 466 -14.33 -22.23 -16.86
C PRO A 466 -14.36 -23.69 -16.34
N GLY A 467 -14.44 -24.63 -17.26
CA GLY A 467 -14.36 -26.04 -16.91
C GLY A 467 -13.00 -26.43 -16.36
N ALA A 468 -12.98 -27.24 -15.33
CA ALA A 468 -11.74 -27.78 -14.80
C ALA A 468 -11.00 -28.63 -15.85
N PRO A 469 -9.67 -28.57 -15.93
CA PRO A 469 -8.89 -29.41 -16.83
C PRO A 469 -9.18 -30.91 -16.64
N SER A 470 -8.94 -31.71 -17.66
CA SER A 470 -9.09 -33.14 -17.56
C SER A 470 -8.29 -33.70 -16.39
N ASN A 471 -8.89 -34.62 -15.64
CA ASN A 471 -8.32 -35.25 -14.46
C ASN A 471 -8.08 -34.31 -13.25
N THR A 472 -8.79 -33.18 -13.21
CA THR A 472 -8.82 -32.32 -12.03
C THR A 472 -10.24 -32.23 -11.44
N MET A 473 -10.32 -31.81 -10.18
CA MET A 473 -11.55 -31.56 -9.44
C MET A 473 -11.47 -30.18 -8.81
N LEU A 474 -12.59 -29.48 -8.79
CA LEU A 474 -12.72 -28.25 -8.02
C LEU A 474 -12.82 -28.61 -6.53
N ASN A 475 -12.07 -27.94 -5.67
CA ASN A 475 -12.03 -28.29 -4.25
C ASN A 475 -12.63 -27.17 -3.40
N SER A 476 -11.95 -26.04 -3.32
CA SER A 476 -12.35 -24.93 -2.47
C SER A 476 -12.67 -23.70 -3.31
N VAL A 477 -13.55 -22.84 -2.81
CA VAL A 477 -13.96 -21.58 -3.39
C VAL A 477 -14.20 -20.56 -2.29
N ASP A 478 -13.73 -19.34 -2.49
CA ASP A 478 -14.07 -18.25 -1.61
C ASP A 478 -14.41 -16.96 -2.37
N TYR A 479 -15.13 -16.07 -1.69
CA TYR A 479 -15.68 -14.83 -2.26
C TYR A 479 -15.38 -13.64 -1.35
N ALA A 480 -14.99 -12.53 -1.96
CA ALA A 480 -14.86 -11.26 -1.28
C ALA A 480 -15.43 -10.10 -2.09
N GLY A 481 -16.20 -9.24 -1.42
CA GLY A 481 -16.50 -7.90 -1.89
C GLY A 481 -15.35 -6.95 -1.51
N PHE A 482 -14.76 -6.27 -2.48
CA PHE A 482 -13.65 -5.36 -2.21
C PHE A 482 -13.80 -4.06 -3.01
N ASN A 483 -13.84 -2.92 -2.31
CA ASN A 483 -13.92 -1.59 -2.90
C ASN A 483 -15.00 -1.48 -4.00
N GLY A 484 -16.20 -2.02 -3.73
CA GLY A 484 -17.32 -2.03 -4.68
C GLY A 484 -17.22 -3.05 -5.82
N GLY A 485 -16.13 -3.78 -5.92
CA GLY A 485 -15.96 -4.93 -6.81
C GLY A 485 -16.29 -6.26 -6.12
N SER A 486 -16.43 -7.31 -6.91
CA SER A 486 -16.74 -8.68 -6.47
C SER A 486 -15.69 -9.64 -7.01
N TYR A 487 -15.08 -10.43 -6.14
CA TYR A 487 -13.95 -11.30 -6.46
C TYR A 487 -14.21 -12.71 -6.00
N LEU A 488 -13.77 -13.65 -6.81
CA LEU A 488 -13.94 -15.07 -6.56
C LEU A 488 -12.61 -15.78 -6.75
N ILE A 489 -12.18 -16.52 -5.73
CA ILE A 489 -11.02 -17.39 -5.80
C ILE A 489 -11.47 -18.85 -5.75
N TYR A 490 -10.83 -19.72 -6.51
CA TYR A 490 -11.02 -21.15 -6.40
C TYR A 490 -9.76 -21.91 -6.80
N ASN A 491 -9.68 -23.14 -6.35
CA ASN A 491 -8.63 -24.03 -6.77
C ASN A 491 -9.19 -25.31 -7.42
N TYR A 492 -8.33 -26.02 -8.12
CA TYR A 492 -8.58 -27.39 -8.51
C TYR A 492 -7.38 -28.27 -8.19
N VAL A 493 -7.68 -29.50 -7.79
CA VAL A 493 -6.72 -30.53 -7.42
C VAL A 493 -6.74 -31.66 -8.43
N ASN A 494 -5.66 -32.43 -8.47
CA ASN A 494 -5.57 -33.58 -9.36
C ASN A 494 -6.45 -34.75 -8.91
N THR A 495 -7.12 -35.39 -9.85
CA THR A 495 -7.93 -36.57 -9.55
C THR A 495 -7.03 -37.81 -9.36
N PHE A 496 -6.77 -38.21 -8.12
CA PHE A 496 -6.38 -39.56 -7.71
C PHE A 496 -5.39 -40.34 -8.58
N THR A 497 -4.66 -39.70 -9.46
CA THR A 497 -3.49 -40.34 -10.04
C THR A 497 -2.35 -40.11 -9.09
N TRP A 498 -1.67 -41.18 -8.74
CA TRP A 498 -0.47 -41.19 -7.90
C TRP A 498 0.71 -40.40 -8.49
N ALA A 499 0.44 -39.65 -9.55
CA ALA A 499 1.39 -38.79 -10.19
C ALA A 499 1.15 -37.33 -9.71
N ILE A 500 2.15 -36.76 -9.13
CA ILE A 500 2.24 -35.32 -8.86
C ILE A 500 2.12 -34.62 -10.20
N SER A 501 1.03 -33.91 -10.43
CA SER A 501 0.90 -33.08 -11.61
C SER A 501 0.89 -31.60 -11.23
N ALA A 502 1.44 -30.80 -12.10
CA ALA A 502 1.42 -29.33 -12.00
C ALA A 502 0.02 -28.73 -12.26
N SER A 503 -1.05 -29.48 -11.97
CA SER A 503 -2.42 -29.08 -12.26
C SER A 503 -3.14 -28.44 -11.10
N ASP A 504 -2.52 -28.39 -9.92
CA ASP A 504 -3.05 -27.64 -8.80
C ASP A 504 -2.88 -26.16 -9.09
N ALA A 505 -3.99 -25.46 -9.30
CA ALA A 505 -3.96 -24.05 -9.67
C ALA A 505 -4.94 -23.26 -8.83
N VAL A 506 -4.47 -22.12 -8.39
CA VAL A 506 -5.30 -21.07 -7.78
C VAL A 506 -5.75 -20.13 -8.88
N ASN A 507 -7.04 -19.83 -8.93
CA ASN A 507 -7.64 -18.98 -9.94
C ASN A 507 -8.45 -17.87 -9.26
N LEU A 508 -8.14 -16.62 -9.59
CA LEU A 508 -8.86 -15.45 -9.13
C LEU A 508 -9.62 -14.82 -10.30
N TYR A 509 -10.87 -14.45 -10.07
CA TYR A 509 -11.74 -13.84 -11.06
C TYR A 509 -12.38 -12.57 -10.53
N ASP A 510 -12.47 -11.56 -11.39
CA ASP A 510 -13.34 -10.40 -11.19
C ASP A 510 -14.73 -10.73 -11.77
N ILE A 511 -15.73 -10.72 -10.93
CA ILE A 511 -17.12 -10.98 -11.29
C ILE A 511 -18.02 -9.76 -11.07
N SER A 512 -17.43 -8.59 -10.95
CA SER A 512 -18.13 -7.33 -10.64
C SER A 512 -19.15 -6.92 -11.70
N SER A 513 -18.98 -7.38 -12.96
CA SER A 513 -19.97 -7.11 -14.03
C SER A 513 -21.31 -7.79 -13.79
N GLY A 514 -21.35 -8.87 -13.02
CA GLY A 514 -22.55 -9.67 -12.82
C GLY A 514 -22.93 -10.60 -13.99
N ASP A 515 -22.15 -10.59 -15.09
CA ASP A 515 -22.48 -11.31 -16.34
C ASP A 515 -21.92 -12.74 -16.37
N GLY A 516 -21.18 -13.15 -15.36
CA GLY A 516 -20.60 -14.49 -15.26
C GLY A 516 -19.19 -14.53 -14.68
N ILE A 517 -18.54 -15.69 -14.77
CA ILE A 517 -17.20 -15.97 -14.25
C ILE A 517 -16.24 -16.06 -15.43
N SER A 518 -15.83 -14.93 -15.99
CA SER A 518 -15.04 -14.89 -17.22
C SER A 518 -13.77 -14.03 -17.17
N VAL A 519 -13.72 -13.03 -16.29
CA VAL A 519 -12.60 -12.11 -16.20
C VAL A 519 -11.58 -12.63 -15.20
N LYS A 520 -10.61 -13.40 -15.70
CA LYS A 520 -9.50 -13.89 -14.88
C LYS A 520 -8.53 -12.77 -14.55
N ILE A 521 -8.14 -12.71 -13.29
CA ILE A 521 -7.08 -11.84 -12.81
C ILE A 521 -5.79 -12.66 -12.78
N ASP A 522 -4.76 -12.16 -13.44
CA ASP A 522 -3.43 -12.74 -13.30
C ASP A 522 -2.89 -12.43 -11.89
N VAL A 523 -3.04 -13.38 -11.00
CA VAL A 523 -2.32 -13.38 -9.72
C VAL A 523 -0.85 -13.62 -10.03
N CYS A 524 0.02 -12.90 -9.31
CA CYS A 524 1.47 -13.04 -9.44
C CYS A 524 1.88 -14.49 -9.66
N GLU A 525 2.51 -14.77 -10.81
CA GLU A 525 3.22 -16.03 -10.92
C GLU A 525 4.34 -16.07 -9.86
N PRO A 526 4.39 -17.04 -8.97
CA PRO A 526 4.78 -18.36 -9.36
C PRO A 526 3.56 -19.26 -9.43
N LYS A 527 3.55 -20.09 -10.45
CA LYS A 527 2.75 -21.30 -10.43
C LYS A 527 3.09 -22.01 -9.15
N ILE A 528 2.15 -22.03 -8.20
CA ILE A 528 2.35 -22.76 -6.96
C ILE A 528 2.28 -24.22 -7.35
N TYR A 529 3.41 -24.83 -7.34
CA TYR A 529 3.54 -26.24 -7.63
C TYR A 529 3.35 -27.00 -6.33
N GLY A 530 2.47 -27.98 -6.36
CA GLY A 530 2.60 -29.09 -5.46
C GLY A 530 4.06 -29.62 -5.49
N PRO A 531 4.49 -30.42 -4.54
CA PRO A 531 5.89 -30.76 -4.31
C PRO A 531 6.50 -31.63 -5.42
N THR A 532 6.59 -31.09 -6.63
CA THR A 532 7.32 -31.74 -7.73
C THR A 532 8.80 -31.86 -7.34
N GLY A 533 9.27 -33.08 -7.21
CA GLY A 533 10.67 -33.38 -6.91
C GLY A 533 11.00 -33.69 -5.46
N MET A 534 10.02 -33.70 -4.56
CA MET A 534 10.27 -34.01 -3.14
C MET A 534 10.22 -35.49 -2.78
N GLY A 535 10.04 -36.39 -3.75
CA GLY A 535 10.04 -37.87 -3.52
C GLY A 535 8.96 -38.33 -2.56
N ARG A 536 7.87 -37.56 -2.38
CA ARG A 536 6.74 -37.92 -1.55
C ARG A 536 5.60 -38.47 -2.38
N ASP A 537 4.93 -39.46 -1.84
CA ASP A 537 3.71 -40.00 -2.43
C ASP A 537 2.65 -38.88 -2.55
N PRO A 538 1.97 -38.82 -3.70
CA PRO A 538 0.87 -37.90 -3.85
C PRO A 538 -0.21 -38.19 -2.80
N VAL A 539 -0.77 -37.13 -2.23
CA VAL A 539 -1.85 -37.27 -1.26
C VAL A 539 -3.05 -37.89 -1.94
N THR A 540 -3.51 -39.01 -1.42
CA THR A 540 -4.66 -39.76 -1.98
C THR A 540 -6.01 -39.06 -1.76
N VAL A 541 -6.01 -37.93 -1.06
CA VAL A 541 -7.20 -37.10 -0.80
C VAL A 541 -6.75 -35.67 -1.01
N GLY A 542 -7.13 -35.08 -2.13
CA GLY A 542 -6.85 -33.67 -2.38
C GLY A 542 -7.61 -32.83 -1.36
N THR A 543 -6.88 -32.37 -0.36
CA THR A 543 -7.31 -31.31 0.53
C THR A 543 -6.40 -30.13 0.24
N SER A 544 -6.91 -29.18 -0.48
CA SER A 544 -6.27 -27.87 -0.66
C SER A 544 -7.36 -26.83 -0.42
N ASP A 545 -6.98 -25.69 0.05
CA ASP A 545 -7.90 -24.63 0.42
C ASP A 545 -7.48 -23.32 -0.19
N VAL A 546 -8.41 -22.41 -0.38
CA VAL A 546 -8.20 -21.04 -0.79
C VAL A 546 -9.08 -20.12 0.04
N ASP A 547 -8.57 -18.91 0.29
CA ASP A 547 -9.26 -17.92 1.10
C ASP A 547 -8.97 -16.51 0.56
N LEU A 548 -9.96 -15.61 0.65
CA LEU A 548 -9.88 -14.19 0.34
C LEU A 548 -10.15 -13.39 1.60
N TYR A 549 -9.24 -12.53 1.95
CA TYR A 549 -9.39 -11.65 3.09
C TYR A 549 -9.26 -10.18 2.70
N VAL A 550 -10.24 -9.37 3.07
CA VAL A 550 -10.20 -7.91 2.88
C VAL A 550 -9.63 -7.28 4.14
N SER A 551 -8.52 -6.52 4.01
CA SER A 551 -7.94 -5.81 5.16
C SER A 551 -8.96 -4.89 5.82
N ARG A 552 -8.88 -4.73 7.15
CA ARG A 552 -9.79 -3.88 7.93
C ARG A 552 -9.83 -2.43 7.44
N ASN A 553 -8.71 -1.92 6.94
CA ASN A 553 -8.64 -0.59 6.33
C ASN A 553 -9.26 -0.54 4.92
N GLY A 554 -9.59 -1.68 4.33
CA GLY A 554 -10.21 -1.83 3.01
C GLY A 554 -9.32 -1.39 1.84
N TYR A 555 -7.97 -1.41 2.01
CA TYR A 555 -7.02 -1.08 0.94
C TYR A 555 -6.40 -2.30 0.26
N TYR A 556 -6.49 -3.47 0.88
CA TYR A 556 -5.89 -4.69 0.37
C TYR A 556 -6.91 -5.82 0.30
N LEU A 557 -6.82 -6.58 -0.78
CA LEU A 557 -7.45 -7.90 -0.90
C LEU A 557 -6.31 -8.92 -0.90
N TYR A 558 -6.29 -9.76 0.11
CA TYR A 558 -5.35 -10.87 0.23
C TYR A 558 -5.96 -12.14 -0.34
N ALA A 559 -5.16 -12.89 -1.10
CA ALA A 559 -5.51 -14.21 -1.60
C ALA A 559 -4.49 -15.23 -1.06
N CYS A 560 -4.97 -16.29 -0.48
CA CYS A 560 -4.15 -17.35 0.09
C CYS A 560 -4.54 -18.73 -0.48
#